data_672991041276930973f6bc34418655f2
#
_entry.id   672991041276930973f6bc34418655f2
#
_cell.length_a   1.000
_cell.length_b   1.000
_cell.length_c   1.000
_cell.angle_alpha   90.00
_cell.angle_beta   90.00
_cell.angle_gamma   90.00
#
_symmetry.space_group_name_H-M   'P 1'
#
loop_
_entity.id
_entity.type
_entity.pdbx_description
1 polymer ?
#
loop_
_entity_poly.entity_id
_entity_poly.type
_entity_poly.pdbx_seq_one_letter_code
_entity_poly.pdbx_strand_id
1 'polypeptide(L)'
;MEIEQDLRPILGPRLVRLDPMRIKQLQSPIVYEALDNLAKLSSHCMQLRAPLTSCEKLINSENTLYLSWDYDEETNTSKLLGFVKVGRKKLFLYDSQMKTYEGEILCLLDFYVHFSVQRRGIGKEIINYMLSQENTKPFELALDNPSVTLLGFMSQKYDLKKPVWQNTNFVVFEDLFEILAAENGTGNTKTPEGWTRPQTPRRIGTGMTDTRWLGHAISGHPSKGHAMAAPVDADQSPQGALSNRAHQAKQRKAHILSSKPLW
;
A
#
# COMPACT_ATOMS: atom_id res chain seq x y z
N MET A 1 13.40 15.04 -13.03
CA MET A 1 13.29 14.75 -14.48
C MET A 1 12.93 16.05 -15.17
N GLU A 2 13.66 16.44 -16.19
CA GLU A 2 13.52 17.72 -16.88
C GLU A 2 12.78 17.54 -18.21
N ILE A 3 11.97 18.54 -18.57
CA ILE A 3 11.12 18.59 -19.77
C ILE A 3 11.28 19.96 -20.39
N GLU A 4 11.68 20.02 -21.64
CA GLU A 4 11.89 21.27 -22.39
C GLU A 4 10.56 21.90 -22.82
N GLN A 5 9.66 22.11 -21.87
CA GLN A 5 8.36 22.74 -22.08
C GLN A 5 7.85 23.34 -20.78
N ASP A 6 7.13 24.46 -20.90
CA ASP A 6 6.38 25.06 -19.79
C ASP A 6 5.09 24.26 -19.52
N LEU A 7 5.05 23.60 -18.37
CA LEU A 7 3.88 22.83 -17.93
C LEU A 7 2.91 23.64 -17.04
N ARG A 8 3.20 24.91 -16.74
CA ARG A 8 2.31 25.76 -15.90
C ARG A 8 0.88 25.86 -16.45
N PRO A 9 0.65 26.02 -17.78
CA PRO A 9 -0.70 26.08 -18.31
C PRO A 9 -1.48 24.75 -18.18
N ILE A 10 -0.77 23.62 -18.06
CA ILE A 10 -1.34 22.27 -18.07
C ILE A 10 -1.53 21.76 -16.64
N LEU A 11 -0.49 21.82 -15.82
CA LEU A 11 -0.48 21.27 -14.46
C LEU A 11 -0.99 22.26 -13.40
N GLY A 12 -0.77 23.57 -13.61
CA GLY A 12 -1.18 24.63 -12.70
C GLY A 12 -0.21 24.75 -11.49
N PRO A 13 -0.68 24.50 -10.26
CA PRO A 13 0.15 24.73 -9.07
C PRO A 13 1.28 23.70 -8.97
N ARG A 14 2.32 24.05 -8.19
CA ARG A 14 3.52 23.23 -7.98
C ARG A 14 3.24 21.85 -7.35
N LEU A 15 2.20 21.78 -6.54
CA LEU A 15 1.65 20.54 -6.01
C LEU A 15 0.28 20.33 -6.65
N VAL A 16 0.10 19.23 -7.34
CA VAL A 16 -1.13 18.94 -8.07
C VAL A 16 -1.68 17.56 -7.73
N ARG A 17 -3.01 17.52 -7.55
CA ARG A 17 -3.78 16.29 -7.41
C ARG A 17 -4.24 15.83 -8.79
N LEU A 18 -3.89 14.63 -9.16
CA LEU A 18 -4.22 14.00 -10.43
C LEU A 18 -5.04 12.73 -10.17
N ASP A 19 -6.35 12.88 -10.16
CA ASP A 19 -7.28 11.74 -10.18
C ASP A 19 -7.49 11.25 -11.64
N PRO A 20 -8.14 10.09 -11.86
CA PRO A 20 -8.33 9.52 -13.19
C PRO A 20 -9.04 10.46 -14.18
N MET A 21 -10.01 11.25 -13.70
CA MET A 21 -10.70 12.22 -14.56
C MET A 21 -9.77 13.37 -14.96
N ARG A 22 -9.02 13.91 -14.00
CA ARG A 22 -8.08 15.00 -14.27
C ARG A 22 -7.01 14.56 -15.26
N ILE A 23 -6.46 13.34 -15.11
CA ILE A 23 -5.45 12.80 -16.04
C ILE A 23 -6.03 12.72 -17.46
N LYS A 24 -7.25 12.18 -17.62
CA LYS A 24 -7.93 12.14 -18.94
C LYS A 24 -8.14 13.52 -19.55
N GLN A 25 -8.43 14.52 -18.74
CA GLN A 25 -8.66 15.91 -19.19
C GLN A 25 -7.37 16.61 -19.63
N LEU A 26 -6.21 16.22 -19.09
CA LEU A 26 -4.93 16.85 -19.46
C LEU A 26 -4.64 16.72 -20.96
N GLN A 27 -4.99 15.60 -21.59
CA GLN A 27 -4.80 15.31 -23.01
C GLN A 27 -3.40 15.69 -23.54
N SER A 28 -2.40 15.63 -22.68
CA SER A 28 -1.02 16.02 -22.97
C SER A 28 -0.10 14.81 -23.05
N PRO A 29 0.30 14.38 -24.26
CA PRO A 29 1.23 13.26 -24.42
C PRO A 29 2.55 13.47 -23.67
N ILE A 30 3.04 14.71 -23.61
CA ILE A 30 4.29 15.07 -22.93
C ILE A 30 4.18 14.85 -21.43
N VAL A 31 3.05 15.23 -20.81
CA VAL A 31 2.83 14.99 -19.39
C VAL A 31 2.70 13.49 -19.12
N TYR A 32 2.03 12.73 -19.99
CA TYR A 32 1.90 11.29 -19.85
C TYR A 32 3.26 10.59 -19.92
N GLU A 33 4.06 10.94 -20.93
CA GLU A 33 5.41 10.39 -21.06
C GLU A 33 6.30 10.74 -19.85
N ALA A 34 6.22 11.99 -19.40
CA ALA A 34 6.98 12.44 -18.23
C ALA A 34 6.61 11.70 -16.94
N LEU A 35 5.31 11.50 -16.69
CA LEU A 35 4.82 10.73 -15.54
C LEU A 35 5.25 9.27 -15.63
N ASP A 36 5.12 8.66 -16.80
CA ASP A 36 5.52 7.27 -17.03
C ASP A 36 7.03 7.07 -16.87
N ASN A 37 7.83 8.04 -17.31
CA ASN A 37 9.28 8.00 -17.12
C ASN A 37 9.67 8.21 -15.65
N LEU A 38 9.00 9.11 -14.92
CA LEU A 38 9.21 9.27 -13.48
C LEU A 38 8.84 7.98 -12.72
N ALA A 39 7.76 7.30 -13.11
CA ALA A 39 7.36 6.01 -12.55
C ALA A 39 8.34 4.87 -12.90
N LYS A 40 8.95 4.88 -14.07
CA LYS A 40 10.04 3.95 -14.41
C LYS A 40 11.27 4.17 -13.51
N LEU A 41 11.61 5.42 -13.21
CA LEU A 41 12.69 5.73 -12.26
C LEU A 41 12.36 5.22 -10.86
N SER A 42 11.11 5.37 -10.39
CA SER A 42 10.64 4.78 -9.13
C SER A 42 10.86 3.26 -9.11
N SER A 43 10.37 2.57 -10.14
CA SER A 43 10.48 1.10 -10.21
C SER A 43 11.94 0.65 -10.29
N HIS A 44 12.80 1.37 -10.99
CA HIS A 44 14.22 1.07 -11.07
C HIS A 44 14.90 1.21 -9.71
N CYS A 45 14.63 2.28 -8.98
CA CYS A 45 15.15 2.48 -7.62
C CYS A 45 14.72 1.39 -6.65
N MET A 46 13.50 0.86 -6.83
CA MET A 46 12.93 -0.22 -6.02
C MET A 46 13.26 -1.62 -6.55
N GLN A 47 14.06 -1.73 -7.61
CA GLN A 47 14.43 -2.98 -8.28
C GLN A 47 13.22 -3.84 -8.68
N LEU A 48 12.15 -3.20 -9.12
CA LEU A 48 10.94 -3.87 -9.57
C LEU A 48 11.05 -4.23 -11.05
N ARG A 49 10.42 -5.34 -11.43
CA ARG A 49 10.39 -5.81 -12.83
C ARG A 49 9.56 -4.90 -13.76
N ALA A 50 8.59 -4.20 -13.19
CA ALA A 50 7.69 -3.31 -13.92
C ALA A 50 7.26 -2.14 -13.04
N PRO A 51 6.93 -0.96 -13.62
CA PRO A 51 6.42 0.17 -12.85
C PRO A 51 5.10 -0.14 -12.14
N LEU A 52 5.00 0.28 -10.88
CA LEU A 52 3.75 0.22 -10.10
C LEU A 52 2.74 1.25 -10.62
N THR A 53 3.24 2.33 -11.18
CA THR A 53 2.46 3.48 -11.64
C THR A 53 2.67 3.69 -13.15
N SER A 54 1.61 4.04 -13.86
CA SER A 54 1.64 4.58 -15.23
C SER A 54 0.35 5.38 -15.45
N CYS A 55 0.34 6.26 -16.46
CA CYS A 55 -0.86 7.01 -16.82
C CYS A 55 -2.02 6.08 -17.18
N GLU A 56 -1.77 5.00 -17.92
CA GLU A 56 -2.77 4.00 -18.26
C GLU A 56 -3.36 3.33 -16.98
N LYS A 57 -2.51 2.89 -16.05
CA LYS A 57 -2.95 2.29 -14.79
C LYS A 57 -3.74 3.27 -13.93
N LEU A 58 -3.36 4.55 -13.90
CA LEU A 58 -4.07 5.58 -13.14
C LEU A 58 -5.45 5.84 -13.75
N ILE A 59 -5.54 5.97 -15.07
CA ILE A 59 -6.79 6.21 -15.80
C ILE A 59 -7.81 5.08 -15.60
N ASN A 60 -7.32 3.84 -15.47
CA ASN A 60 -8.14 2.63 -15.32
C ASN A 60 -8.29 2.17 -13.86
N SER A 61 -8.02 3.04 -12.89
CA SER A 61 -8.15 2.74 -11.45
C SER A 61 -8.88 3.88 -10.74
N GLU A 62 -9.16 3.70 -9.46
CA GLU A 62 -9.68 4.74 -8.56
C GLU A 62 -8.56 5.43 -7.77
N ASN A 63 -7.31 5.18 -8.15
CA ASN A 63 -6.17 5.74 -7.43
C ASN A 63 -5.92 7.20 -7.83
N THR A 64 -5.42 7.97 -6.87
CA THR A 64 -5.04 9.37 -7.06
C THR A 64 -3.52 9.51 -6.99
N LEU A 65 -2.95 10.32 -7.86
CA LEU A 65 -1.54 10.70 -7.86
C LEU A 65 -1.41 12.14 -7.37
N TYR A 66 -0.53 12.35 -6.41
CA TYR A 66 -0.09 13.68 -5.95
C TYR A 66 1.31 13.91 -6.50
N LEU A 67 1.44 14.91 -7.36
CA LEU A 67 2.67 15.23 -8.08
C LEU A 67 3.25 16.54 -7.56
N SER A 68 4.58 16.56 -7.35
CA SER A 68 5.36 17.78 -7.17
C SER A 68 6.21 18.04 -8.39
N TRP A 69 6.17 19.25 -8.87
CA TRP A 69 6.92 19.70 -10.02
C TRP A 69 7.37 21.16 -9.84
N ASP A 70 8.29 21.62 -10.66
CA ASP A 70 8.80 22.98 -10.64
C ASP A 70 9.07 23.45 -12.06
N TYR A 71 9.12 24.76 -12.24
CA TYR A 71 9.46 25.39 -13.50
C TYR A 71 10.67 26.30 -13.31
N ASP A 72 11.63 26.14 -14.18
CA ASP A 72 12.87 26.91 -14.20
C ASP A 72 12.77 27.95 -15.34
N GLU A 73 12.66 29.23 -14.96
CA GLU A 73 12.50 30.33 -15.91
C GLU A 73 13.78 30.59 -16.72
N GLU A 74 14.96 30.31 -16.17
CA GLU A 74 16.22 30.56 -16.86
C GLU A 74 16.45 29.58 -17.99
N THR A 75 16.08 28.32 -17.78
CA THR A 75 16.26 27.24 -18.76
C THR A 75 15.00 26.97 -19.58
N ASN A 76 13.87 27.61 -19.25
CA ASN A 76 12.54 27.34 -19.81
C ASN A 76 12.16 25.86 -19.75
N THR A 77 12.50 25.19 -18.64
CA THR A 77 12.26 23.76 -18.45
C THR A 77 11.35 23.50 -17.26
N SER A 78 10.47 22.52 -17.37
CA SER A 78 9.71 22.00 -16.25
C SER A 78 10.40 20.76 -15.66
N LYS A 79 10.37 20.61 -14.34
CA LYS A 79 11.04 19.52 -13.63
C LYS A 79 10.04 18.76 -12.78
N LEU A 80 9.81 17.49 -13.08
CA LEU A 80 9.05 16.61 -12.19
C LEU A 80 9.94 16.16 -11.04
N LEU A 81 9.54 16.46 -9.80
CA LEU A 81 10.35 16.30 -8.59
C LEU A 81 10.03 15.00 -7.85
N GLY A 82 8.77 14.59 -7.82
CA GLY A 82 8.35 13.38 -7.15
C GLY A 82 6.83 13.23 -7.12
N PHE A 83 6.38 12.06 -6.67
CA PHE A 83 4.95 11.78 -6.56
C PHE A 83 4.63 10.84 -5.38
N VAL A 84 3.37 10.87 -4.98
CA VAL A 84 2.73 9.89 -4.09
C VAL A 84 1.49 9.37 -4.80
N LYS A 85 1.34 8.06 -4.90
CA LYS A 85 0.11 7.41 -5.37
C LYS A 85 -0.62 6.81 -4.19
N VAL A 86 -1.91 7.12 -4.06
CA VAL A 86 -2.79 6.58 -3.03
C VAL A 86 -4.06 6.00 -3.62
N GLY A 87 -4.71 5.15 -2.84
CA GLY A 87 -6.02 4.59 -3.17
C GLY A 87 -6.66 3.96 -1.94
N ARG A 88 -7.98 3.99 -1.86
CA ARG A 88 -8.72 3.35 -0.78
C ARG A 88 -8.81 1.85 -1.01
N LYS A 89 -8.59 1.07 0.04
CA LYS A 89 -8.66 -0.39 0.02
C LYS A 89 -9.41 -0.89 1.23
N LYS A 90 -10.29 -1.86 1.01
CA LYS A 90 -10.93 -2.59 2.09
C LYS A 90 -9.95 -3.65 2.62
N LEU A 91 -9.52 -3.51 3.86
CA LEU A 91 -8.50 -4.38 4.46
C LEU A 91 -9.02 -5.03 5.74
N PHE A 92 -8.49 -6.23 6.00
CA PHE A 92 -8.57 -6.90 7.30
C PHE A 92 -7.22 -6.71 7.99
N LEU A 93 -7.21 -6.01 9.12
CA LEU A 93 -6.01 -5.68 9.86
C LEU A 93 -6.00 -6.41 11.20
N TYR A 94 -4.80 -6.69 11.68
CA TYR A 94 -4.56 -7.32 12.98
C TYR A 94 -3.65 -6.42 13.81
N ASP A 95 -4.03 -6.18 15.06
CA ASP A 95 -3.15 -5.51 16.02
C ASP A 95 -2.09 -6.48 16.59
N SER A 96 -1.25 -5.97 17.49
CA SER A 96 -0.20 -6.76 18.16
C SER A 96 -0.76 -7.89 19.03
N GLN A 97 -2.05 -7.84 19.41
CA GLN A 97 -2.78 -8.85 20.18
C GLN A 97 -3.61 -9.79 19.30
N MET A 98 -3.43 -9.73 17.96
CA MET A 98 -4.19 -10.52 16.97
C MET A 98 -5.70 -10.20 16.94
N LYS A 99 -6.11 -9.07 17.47
CA LYS A 99 -7.49 -8.60 17.34
C LYS A 99 -7.71 -8.09 15.93
N THR A 100 -8.82 -8.48 15.33
CA THR A 100 -9.15 -8.17 13.93
C THR A 100 -9.95 -6.89 13.81
N TYR A 101 -9.64 -6.11 12.80
CA TYR A 101 -10.36 -4.91 12.38
C TYR A 101 -10.62 -4.99 10.87
N GLU A 102 -11.80 -4.61 10.43
CA GLU A 102 -12.17 -4.54 9.02
C GLU A 102 -12.63 -3.14 8.67
N GLY A 103 -12.10 -2.59 7.59
CA GLY A 103 -12.53 -1.28 7.12
C GLY A 103 -11.86 -0.85 5.84
N GLU A 104 -12.34 0.27 5.31
CA GLU A 104 -11.73 0.93 4.17
C GLU A 104 -10.71 1.94 4.66
N ILE A 105 -9.46 1.78 4.20
CA ILE A 105 -8.34 2.61 4.61
C ILE A 105 -7.65 3.21 3.38
N LEU A 106 -7.14 4.43 3.53
CA LEU A 106 -6.29 5.06 2.53
C LEU A 106 -4.92 4.37 2.54
N CYS A 107 -4.52 3.86 1.37
CA CYS A 107 -3.27 3.16 1.19
C CYS A 107 -2.29 3.99 0.39
N LEU A 108 -1.06 4.13 0.87
CA LEU A 108 0.05 4.65 0.11
C LEU A 108 0.61 3.49 -0.74
N LEU A 109 0.43 3.57 -2.06
CA LEU A 109 0.67 2.49 -3.03
C LEU A 109 1.99 2.65 -3.79
N ASP A 110 2.48 3.88 -3.94
CA ASP A 110 3.77 4.18 -4.57
C ASP A 110 4.24 5.57 -4.10
N PHE A 111 5.53 5.71 -3.83
CA PHE A 111 6.13 6.97 -3.39
C PHE A 111 7.54 7.11 -3.91
N TYR A 112 7.78 8.17 -4.65
CA TYR A 112 9.09 8.45 -5.21
C TYR A 112 9.41 9.94 -5.21
N VAL A 113 10.63 10.27 -4.85
CA VAL A 113 11.23 11.59 -5.02
C VAL A 113 12.49 11.42 -5.84
N HIS A 114 12.61 12.22 -6.90
CA HIS A 114 13.76 12.15 -7.81
C HIS A 114 15.06 12.38 -7.05
N PHE A 115 16.07 11.55 -7.32
CA PHE A 115 17.32 11.50 -6.56
C PHE A 115 18.01 12.88 -6.44
N SER A 116 17.94 13.71 -7.49
CA SER A 116 18.59 15.04 -7.52
C SER A 116 17.99 16.05 -6.52
N VAL A 117 16.78 15.79 -6.02
CA VAL A 117 16.04 16.69 -5.11
C VAL A 117 15.65 16.03 -3.78
N GLN A 118 16.16 14.82 -3.54
CA GLN A 118 16.01 14.17 -2.23
C GLN A 118 16.66 15.00 -1.13
N ARG A 119 16.21 14.79 0.12
CA ARG A 119 16.69 15.50 1.34
C ARG A 119 16.39 17.00 1.37
N ARG A 120 15.68 17.55 0.38
CA ARG A 120 15.27 18.96 0.34
C ARG A 120 13.86 19.21 0.89
N GLY A 121 13.24 18.22 1.51
CA GLY A 121 11.88 18.35 2.09
C GLY A 121 10.72 18.00 1.13
N ILE A 122 10.99 17.80 -0.16
CA ILE A 122 9.97 17.54 -1.20
C ILE A 122 9.04 16.37 -0.83
N GLY A 123 9.60 15.27 -0.32
CA GLY A 123 8.78 14.12 0.07
C GLY A 123 7.80 14.44 1.20
N LYS A 124 8.21 15.26 2.18
CA LYS A 124 7.32 15.71 3.27
C LYS A 124 6.23 16.64 2.74
N GLU A 125 6.60 17.53 1.81
CA GLU A 125 5.68 18.48 1.19
C GLU A 125 4.57 17.76 0.43
N ILE A 126 4.90 16.77 -0.42
CA ILE A 126 3.93 15.98 -1.17
C ILE A 126 3.00 15.21 -0.23
N ILE A 127 3.56 14.52 0.78
CA ILE A 127 2.74 13.74 1.73
C ILE A 127 1.84 14.66 2.54
N ASN A 128 2.31 15.78 3.05
CA ASN A 128 1.48 16.75 3.77
C ASN A 128 0.34 17.28 2.90
N TYR A 129 0.63 17.60 1.64
CA TYR A 129 -0.39 18.02 0.68
C TYR A 129 -1.43 16.92 0.46
N MET A 130 -1.00 15.69 0.23
CA MET A 130 -1.88 14.53 0.09
C MET A 130 -2.75 14.33 1.33
N LEU A 131 -2.17 14.33 2.53
CA LEU A 131 -2.90 14.18 3.80
C LEU A 131 -3.97 15.25 3.97
N SER A 132 -3.67 16.51 3.60
CA SER A 132 -4.63 17.61 3.66
C SER A 132 -5.78 17.44 2.66
N GLN A 133 -5.50 16.95 1.44
CA GLN A 133 -6.52 16.73 0.41
C GLN A 133 -7.41 15.52 0.72
N GLU A 134 -6.86 14.48 1.34
CA GLU A 134 -7.59 13.26 1.72
C GLU A 134 -8.24 13.38 3.12
N ASN A 135 -8.03 14.50 3.83
CA ASN A 135 -8.48 14.73 5.21
C ASN A 135 -8.13 13.55 6.14
N THR A 136 -6.87 13.11 6.07
CA THR A 136 -6.35 11.91 6.73
C THR A 136 -5.10 12.26 7.54
N LYS A 137 -4.87 11.55 8.63
CA LYS A 137 -3.67 11.70 9.46
C LYS A 137 -2.60 10.66 9.07
N PRO A 138 -1.32 10.92 9.33
CA PRO A 138 -0.23 10.02 8.94
C PRO A 138 -0.37 8.59 9.48
N PHE A 139 -0.85 8.40 10.70
CA PHE A 139 -1.02 7.09 11.32
C PHE A 139 -2.24 6.30 10.77
N GLU A 140 -3.15 6.98 10.07
CA GLU A 140 -4.33 6.37 9.42
C GLU A 140 -3.99 5.77 8.06
N LEU A 141 -2.74 5.89 7.59
CA LEU A 141 -2.31 5.31 6.33
C LEU A 141 -1.89 3.85 6.48
N ALA A 142 -2.31 3.02 5.53
CA ALA A 142 -1.65 1.74 5.28
C ALA A 142 -0.59 1.91 4.19
N LEU A 143 0.60 1.34 4.39
CA LEU A 143 1.69 1.38 3.43
C LEU A 143 1.77 0.04 2.69
N ASP A 144 1.70 0.06 1.36
CA ASP A 144 1.81 -1.14 0.54
C ASP A 144 3.28 -1.49 0.31
N ASN A 145 3.72 -2.62 0.85
CA ASN A 145 5.08 -3.15 0.73
C ASN A 145 6.17 -2.08 0.92
N PRO A 146 6.16 -1.34 2.06
CA PRO A 146 7.04 -0.20 2.24
C PRO A 146 8.51 -0.61 2.32
N SER A 147 9.38 0.18 1.69
CA SER A 147 10.82 0.06 1.88
C SER A 147 11.24 0.49 3.29
N VAL A 148 12.41 0.01 3.75
CA VAL A 148 13.02 0.47 5.01
C VAL A 148 13.18 1.99 5.03
N THR A 149 13.49 2.57 3.89
CA THR A 149 13.58 4.02 3.68
C THR A 149 12.27 4.74 3.97
N LEU A 150 11.16 4.22 3.44
CA LEU A 150 9.84 4.82 3.68
C LEU A 150 9.45 4.70 5.15
N LEU A 151 9.69 3.55 5.78
CA LEU A 151 9.45 3.38 7.22
C LEU A 151 10.30 4.35 8.05
N GLY A 152 11.59 4.50 7.71
CA GLY A 152 12.47 5.49 8.36
C GLY A 152 11.98 6.93 8.16
N PHE A 153 11.49 7.25 6.97
CA PHE A 153 10.91 8.55 6.68
C PHE A 153 9.64 8.80 7.53
N MET A 154 8.73 7.82 7.63
CA MET A 154 7.52 7.94 8.46
C MET A 154 7.87 8.12 9.94
N SER A 155 8.87 7.38 10.44
CA SER A 155 9.37 7.54 11.80
C SER A 155 9.95 8.92 12.06
N GLN A 156 10.81 9.44 11.18
CA GLN A 156 11.48 10.72 11.36
C GLN A 156 10.59 11.95 11.18
N LYS A 157 9.64 11.88 10.25
CA LYS A 157 8.82 13.05 9.87
C LYS A 157 7.47 13.09 10.56
N TYR A 158 6.96 11.96 11.00
CA TYR A 158 5.62 11.82 11.60
C TYR A 158 5.64 11.10 12.95
N ASP A 159 6.81 10.76 13.48
CA ASP A 159 7.02 10.05 14.77
C ASP A 159 6.38 8.64 14.82
N LEU A 160 6.10 8.04 13.67
CA LEU A 160 5.49 6.71 13.56
C LEU A 160 6.56 5.61 13.68
N LYS A 161 6.80 5.15 14.90
CA LYS A 161 7.94 4.27 15.25
C LYS A 161 7.59 2.79 15.35
N LYS A 162 6.29 2.45 15.44
CA LYS A 162 5.83 1.08 15.71
C LYS A 162 5.04 0.52 14.52
N PRO A 163 5.72 0.05 13.46
CA PRO A 163 5.06 -0.56 12.33
C PRO A 163 4.52 -1.95 12.70
N VAL A 164 3.26 -2.21 12.36
CA VAL A 164 2.59 -3.50 12.52
C VAL A 164 2.40 -4.13 11.15
N TRP A 165 3.17 -5.19 10.90
CA TRP A 165 3.13 -5.93 9.64
C TRP A 165 1.90 -6.81 9.58
N GLN A 166 1.15 -6.69 8.51
CA GLN A 166 -0.04 -7.48 8.27
C GLN A 166 0.28 -8.81 7.57
N ASN A 167 -0.65 -9.74 7.55
CA ASN A 167 -0.52 -11.01 6.81
C ASN A 167 -0.46 -10.81 5.27
N THR A 168 -0.79 -9.61 4.83
CA THR A 168 -0.66 -9.13 3.46
C THR A 168 0.66 -8.35 3.31
N ASN A 169 0.82 -7.64 2.19
CA ASN A 169 1.99 -6.76 1.99
C ASN A 169 1.86 -5.41 2.70
N PHE A 170 0.75 -5.14 3.38
CA PHE A 170 0.51 -3.86 4.03
C PHE A 170 1.19 -3.78 5.40
N VAL A 171 1.58 -2.56 5.74
CA VAL A 171 2.06 -2.17 7.06
C VAL A 171 1.22 -1.00 7.54
N VAL A 172 0.76 -1.06 8.77
CA VAL A 172 0.08 0.04 9.48
C VAL A 172 0.85 0.38 10.74
N PHE A 173 0.47 1.45 11.44
CA PHE A 173 1.14 1.84 12.68
C PHE A 173 0.25 1.52 13.89
N GLU A 174 0.88 1.22 15.03
CA GLU A 174 0.18 0.85 16.26
C GLU A 174 -0.81 1.93 16.70
N ASP A 175 -0.45 3.20 16.47
CA ASP A 175 -1.28 4.38 16.75
C ASP A 175 -2.69 4.30 16.12
N LEU A 176 -2.85 3.66 14.96
CA LEU A 176 -4.14 3.41 14.34
C LEU A 176 -5.03 2.56 15.24
N PHE A 177 -4.48 1.48 15.79
CA PHE A 177 -5.24 0.56 16.63
C PHE A 177 -5.57 1.15 18.00
N GLU A 178 -4.74 2.02 18.55
CA GLU A 178 -5.01 2.73 19.81
C GLU A 178 -6.27 3.59 19.67
N ILE A 179 -6.43 4.28 18.54
CA ILE A 179 -7.62 5.09 18.27
C ILE A 179 -8.86 4.22 18.01
N LEU A 180 -8.72 3.18 17.17
CA LEU A 180 -9.81 2.24 16.91
C LEU A 180 -10.28 1.51 18.19
N ALA A 181 -9.39 1.31 19.17
CA ALA A 181 -9.72 0.72 20.46
C ALA A 181 -10.43 1.72 21.39
N ALA A 182 -9.95 2.97 21.44
CA ALA A 182 -10.53 4.04 22.26
C ALA A 182 -11.98 4.37 21.85
N GLU A 183 -12.27 4.40 20.57
CA GLU A 183 -13.59 4.65 20.00
C GLU A 183 -14.60 3.54 20.33
N ASN A 184 -14.14 2.31 20.52
CA ASN A 184 -14.99 1.18 20.91
C ASN A 184 -15.39 1.19 22.40
N GLY A 185 -14.78 2.04 23.24
CA GLY A 185 -15.04 2.15 24.69
C GLY A 185 -16.08 3.20 25.07
N THR A 186 -16.29 4.20 24.24
CA THR A 186 -17.27 5.29 24.47
C THR A 186 -18.26 5.30 23.30
N GLY A 187 -19.48 4.84 23.54
CA GLY A 187 -20.52 4.65 22.53
C GLY A 187 -21.02 5.91 21.81
N ASN A 188 -20.19 6.92 21.57
CA ASN A 188 -20.63 8.17 20.95
C ASN A 188 -19.53 8.97 20.21
N THR A 189 -18.52 8.35 19.65
CA THR A 189 -17.56 9.04 18.79
C THR A 189 -17.50 8.39 17.41
N LYS A 190 -17.52 9.22 16.37
CA LYS A 190 -17.52 8.83 14.96
C LYS A 190 -16.29 7.99 14.68
N THR A 191 -16.48 6.69 14.47
CA THR A 191 -15.46 5.85 13.81
C THR A 191 -15.08 6.53 12.50
N PRO A 192 -13.78 6.50 12.10
CA PRO A 192 -13.41 6.89 10.75
C PRO A 192 -14.38 6.20 9.78
N GLU A 193 -15.00 6.98 8.89
CA GLU A 193 -16.07 6.47 8.03
C GLU A 193 -15.59 5.19 7.34
N GLY A 194 -16.29 4.07 7.57
CA GLY A 194 -16.01 2.80 6.93
C GLY A 194 -15.46 1.67 7.80
N TRP A 195 -15.15 1.90 9.09
CA TRP A 195 -14.69 0.82 9.96
C TRP A 195 -15.83 0.10 10.65
N THR A 196 -15.99 -1.19 10.38
CA THR A 196 -16.94 -2.06 11.07
C THR A 196 -16.18 -3.11 11.89
N ARG A 197 -16.64 -3.36 13.11
CA ARG A 197 -16.19 -4.53 13.87
C ARG A 197 -16.73 -5.77 13.15
N PRO A 198 -15.92 -6.79 12.82
CA PRO A 198 -16.48 -8.08 12.43
C PRO A 198 -17.38 -8.53 13.59
N GLN A 199 -18.66 -8.64 13.33
CA GLN A 199 -19.55 -9.28 14.29
C GLN A 199 -19.04 -10.71 14.42
N THR A 200 -18.52 -11.07 15.59
CA THR A 200 -18.34 -12.49 15.94
C THR A 200 -19.67 -13.15 15.60
N PRO A 201 -19.67 -14.24 14.78
CA PRO A 201 -20.91 -14.92 14.50
C PRO A 201 -21.59 -15.18 15.84
N ARG A 202 -22.80 -14.65 16.03
CA ARG A 202 -23.61 -14.99 17.20
C ARG A 202 -23.61 -16.51 17.23
N ARG A 203 -23.08 -17.12 18.31
CA ARG A 203 -23.35 -18.53 18.61
C ARG A 203 -24.87 -18.66 18.50
N ILE A 204 -25.31 -19.18 17.36
CA ILE A 204 -26.69 -19.61 17.21
C ILE A 204 -26.89 -20.62 18.31
N GLY A 205 -27.82 -20.32 19.21
CA GLY A 205 -28.08 -21.14 20.38
C GLY A 205 -28.21 -22.60 19.98
N THR A 206 -27.79 -23.46 20.86
CA THR A 206 -27.78 -24.92 20.79
C THR A 206 -29.11 -25.50 20.36
N GLY A 207 -29.46 -25.35 19.06
CA GLY A 207 -30.35 -26.25 18.36
C GLY A 207 -29.41 -27.28 17.72
N MET A 208 -29.69 -28.55 18.00
CA MET A 208 -29.00 -29.71 17.44
C MET A 208 -28.74 -29.51 15.93
N THR A 209 -27.59 -28.98 15.57
CA THR A 209 -27.12 -28.93 14.20
C THR A 209 -26.12 -30.06 14.02
N ASP A 210 -26.48 -30.91 13.11
CA ASP A 210 -25.73 -32.06 12.66
C ASP A 210 -24.30 -31.65 12.26
N THR A 211 -23.33 -31.84 13.16
CA THR A 211 -21.92 -31.53 12.95
C THR A 211 -21.20 -32.60 12.13
N ARG A 212 -21.90 -33.54 11.51
CA ARG A 212 -21.33 -34.64 10.71
C ARG A 212 -20.51 -34.14 9.53
N TRP A 213 -20.90 -33.03 8.91
CA TRP A 213 -20.13 -32.47 7.77
C TRP A 213 -18.76 -31.92 8.19
N LEU A 214 -18.65 -31.37 9.39
CA LEU A 214 -17.37 -30.86 9.91
C LEU A 214 -16.40 -32.01 10.21
N GLY A 215 -16.89 -33.13 10.70
CA GLY A 215 -16.10 -34.36 10.92
C GLY A 215 -15.53 -34.91 9.62
N HIS A 216 -16.29 -34.87 8.52
CA HIS A 216 -15.83 -35.31 7.19
C HIS A 216 -14.80 -34.37 6.56
N ALA A 217 -14.87 -33.08 6.82
CA ALA A 217 -13.88 -32.11 6.33
C ALA A 217 -12.52 -32.21 7.04
N ILE A 218 -12.52 -32.67 8.30
CA ILE A 218 -11.30 -32.79 9.13
C ILE A 218 -10.68 -34.18 9.02
N SER A 219 -11.46 -35.24 8.81
CA SER A 219 -11.00 -36.63 8.82
C SER A 219 -10.44 -37.19 7.51
N GLY A 220 -10.46 -36.43 6.42
CA GLY A 220 -9.73 -36.75 5.18
C GLY A 220 -9.95 -38.16 4.64
N HIS A 221 -11.17 -38.74 4.75
CA HIS A 221 -11.44 -40.02 4.14
C HIS A 221 -11.70 -39.88 2.64
N PRO A 222 -10.86 -40.53 1.80
CA PRO A 222 -11.09 -40.51 0.36
C PRO A 222 -12.31 -41.39 0.01
N SER A 223 -13.29 -40.79 -0.64
CA SER A 223 -14.34 -41.55 -1.32
C SER A 223 -13.70 -42.42 -2.41
N LYS A 224 -13.93 -43.72 -2.35
CA LYS A 224 -13.51 -44.69 -3.38
C LYS A 224 -14.15 -44.37 -4.72
N GLY A 225 -13.30 -44.07 -5.72
CA GLY A 225 -13.75 -43.90 -7.10
C GLY A 225 -12.60 -43.52 -8.04
N HIS A 226 -11.99 -44.56 -8.60
CA HIS A 226 -11.16 -44.65 -9.81
C HIS A 226 -9.77 -43.98 -9.85
N ALA A 227 -8.83 -44.94 -9.95
CA ALA A 227 -7.41 -44.79 -10.12
C ALA A 227 -6.99 -44.12 -11.45
N MET A 228 -5.97 -43.26 -11.35
CA MET A 228 -4.74 -43.32 -12.16
C MET A 228 -3.68 -42.58 -11.36
N ALA A 229 -2.69 -43.31 -10.88
CA ALA A 229 -1.56 -42.75 -10.13
C ALA A 229 -0.57 -42.11 -11.09
N ALA A 230 -0.27 -40.84 -10.83
CA ALA A 230 1.01 -40.26 -11.22
C ALA A 230 1.82 -39.98 -9.92
N PRO A 231 3.16 -40.14 -9.91
CA PRO A 231 3.96 -39.98 -8.71
C PRO A 231 3.92 -38.53 -8.27
N VAL A 232 3.48 -38.32 -7.04
CA VAL A 232 3.46 -36.99 -6.39
C VAL A 232 4.82 -36.83 -5.71
N ASP A 233 5.58 -35.81 -6.12
CA ASP A 233 6.80 -35.37 -5.44
C ASP A 233 6.53 -35.10 -3.96
N ALA A 234 7.38 -35.67 -3.12
CA ALA A 234 7.25 -35.68 -1.66
C ALA A 234 7.34 -34.29 -0.97
N ASP A 235 7.43 -33.20 -1.76
CA ASP A 235 7.66 -31.83 -1.26
C ASP A 235 6.40 -30.95 -1.13
N GLN A 236 5.21 -31.52 -1.38
CA GLN A 236 3.93 -30.78 -1.31
C GLN A 236 3.09 -31.10 -0.06
N SER A 237 3.71 -31.48 1.05
CA SER A 237 2.99 -31.58 2.31
C SER A 237 2.63 -30.16 2.83
N PRO A 238 1.48 -29.97 3.53
CA PRO A 238 1.10 -28.69 4.11
C PRO A 238 2.19 -28.12 5.05
N GLN A 239 2.98 -28.97 5.69
CA GLN A 239 4.12 -28.59 6.53
C GLN A 239 5.31 -28.10 5.70
N GLY A 240 5.58 -28.69 4.56
CA GLY A 240 6.61 -28.22 3.61
C GLY A 240 6.28 -26.87 3.02
N ALA A 241 5.02 -26.60 2.68
CA ALA A 241 4.57 -25.30 2.18
C ALA A 241 4.70 -24.19 3.22
N LEU A 242 4.44 -24.46 4.50
CA LEU A 242 4.62 -23.52 5.61
C LEU A 242 6.10 -23.25 5.88
N SER A 243 6.96 -24.29 5.83
CA SER A 243 8.41 -24.17 5.97
C SER A 243 9.02 -23.34 4.86
N ASN A 244 8.60 -23.56 3.60
CA ASN A 244 9.06 -22.78 2.45
C ASN A 244 8.63 -21.31 2.52
N ARG A 245 7.41 -21.02 2.99
CA ARG A 245 6.96 -19.64 3.22
C ARG A 245 7.77 -18.94 4.31
N ALA A 246 8.05 -19.64 5.42
CA ALA A 246 8.87 -19.11 6.50
C ALA A 246 10.32 -18.86 6.06
N HIS A 247 10.87 -19.73 5.22
CA HIS A 247 12.23 -19.57 4.67
C HIS A 247 12.30 -18.40 3.68
N GLN A 248 11.33 -18.25 2.79
CA GLN A 248 11.23 -17.10 1.89
C GLN A 248 11.05 -15.79 2.64
N ALA A 249 10.25 -15.77 3.72
CA ALA A 249 10.10 -14.58 4.57
C ALA A 249 11.40 -14.19 5.28
N LYS A 250 12.18 -15.16 5.77
CA LYS A 250 13.51 -14.95 6.36
C LYS A 250 14.51 -14.43 5.33
N GLN A 251 14.53 -14.97 4.11
CA GLN A 251 15.40 -14.50 3.04
C GLN A 251 15.08 -13.08 2.60
N ARG A 252 13.79 -12.73 2.46
CA ARG A 252 13.35 -11.36 2.17
C ARG A 252 13.76 -10.39 3.28
N LYS A 253 13.60 -10.79 4.55
CA LYS A 253 14.03 -9.98 5.71
C LYS A 253 15.54 -9.78 5.74
N ALA A 254 16.33 -10.81 5.46
CA ALA A 254 17.79 -10.73 5.38
C ALA A 254 18.24 -9.84 4.23
N HIS A 255 17.61 -9.93 3.06
CA HIS A 255 17.91 -9.08 1.89
C HIS A 255 17.61 -7.60 2.18
N ILE A 256 16.47 -7.32 2.84
CA ILE A 256 16.09 -5.95 3.23
C ILE A 256 17.08 -5.38 4.24
N LEU A 257 17.56 -6.18 5.20
CA LEU A 257 18.54 -5.75 6.21
C LEU A 257 19.97 -5.62 5.67
N SER A 258 20.32 -6.32 4.58
CA SER A 258 21.63 -6.25 3.94
C SER A 258 21.75 -5.20 2.85
N SER A 259 20.63 -4.64 2.37
CA SER A 259 20.66 -3.56 1.40
C SER A 259 21.23 -2.29 2.03
N LYS A 260 22.33 -1.80 1.50
CA LYS A 260 22.95 -0.54 1.94
C LYS A 260 21.96 0.60 1.74
N PRO A 261 21.81 1.52 2.72
CA PRO A 261 20.99 2.71 2.54
C PRO A 261 21.51 3.50 1.33
N LEU A 262 20.62 3.82 0.40
CA LEU A 262 20.88 4.64 -0.78
C LEU A 262 21.00 6.15 -0.43
N TRP A 263 21.81 6.49 0.59
CA TRP A 263 22.20 7.87 0.96
C TRP A 263 23.56 7.92 1.62
#